data_c6e124eb6efa28e3c51a06d231e80dc0
#
_entry.id   c6e124eb6efa28e3c51a06d231e80dc0
#
_cell.length_a   1.000
_cell.length_b   1.000
_cell.length_c   1.000
_cell.angle_alpha   90.00
_cell.angle_beta   90.00
_cell.angle_gamma   90.00
#
_symmetry.space_group_name_H-M   'P 1'
#
loop_
_entity.id
_entity.type
_entity.pdbx_description
1 polymer ?
#
loop_
_entity_poly.entity_id
_entity_poly.type
_entity_poly.pdbx_seq_one_letter_code
_entity_poly.pdbx_strand_id
1 'polypeptide(L)'
;MEEGLVDPRVANFVVGQNYQLLDVIGEGAYGIVCSAVHVPSQRKVAIKRITPFDHSMFCLRTLREIKLLRHFHHENIISILDILQPSSIEEFREVYLVQELMETDLHRVIRTQTLSDDHCQYFIYQTLRALKALHSADVLHRDLKPSNLLLNANCDLKLCDFGLARSARPPPNVDDGSNFLTEYVATRWYRAPEVMLTFKEYTRAIDMWSVGCVLAEMLTGKPLFPGRDYHSQLSIILDILGTPSLDDFYAITSQRSREYLRALPFRKKRPFSQLFPNANPLAIDFLEKCLTFSPKKRIDVSEALRHPYLESYHDPEDEPTAPPLDPSFFDFDGPEPLGKEELKVLIYQEITTPAPNHTYSSS
;
A
#
# COMPACT_ATOMS: atom_id res chain seq x y z
N MET A 1 39.68 -16.41 8.85
CA MET A 1 38.52 -16.18 7.91
C MET A 1 37.36 -16.91 8.54
N GLU A 2 36.49 -16.16 9.23
CA GLU A 2 35.25 -16.74 9.75
C GLU A 2 34.39 -17.03 8.54
N GLU A 3 34.10 -18.29 8.27
CA GLU A 3 33.00 -18.69 7.40
C GLU A 3 31.73 -18.15 8.05
N GLY A 4 31.21 -17.03 7.56
CA GLY A 4 29.95 -16.47 7.99
C GLY A 4 28.87 -17.53 7.84
N LEU A 5 28.25 -17.93 8.93
CA LEU A 5 27.10 -18.82 8.95
C LEU A 5 26.05 -18.21 8.03
N VAL A 6 25.85 -18.80 6.86
CA VAL A 6 24.78 -18.43 5.94
C VAL A 6 23.45 -18.64 6.69
N ASP A 7 22.61 -17.62 6.76
CA ASP A 7 21.30 -17.71 7.40
C ASP A 7 20.54 -18.92 6.83
N PRO A 8 20.07 -19.86 7.66
CA PRO A 8 19.38 -21.07 7.18
C PRO A 8 18.16 -20.77 6.29
N ARG A 9 17.59 -19.58 6.40
CA ARG A 9 16.48 -19.12 5.56
C ARG A 9 16.90 -18.86 4.11
N VAL A 10 18.14 -18.43 3.89
CA VAL A 10 18.72 -18.24 2.55
C VAL A 10 18.93 -19.59 1.84
N ALA A 11 19.29 -20.64 2.58
CA ALA A 11 19.54 -21.96 2.03
C ALA A 11 18.31 -22.59 1.33
N ASN A 12 17.12 -22.10 1.63
CA ASN A 12 15.86 -22.58 1.03
C ASN A 12 15.47 -21.86 -0.28
N PHE A 13 16.29 -20.92 -0.77
CA PHE A 13 16.01 -20.22 -2.03
C PHE A 13 16.56 -20.99 -3.22
N VAL A 14 15.74 -21.19 -4.24
CA VAL A 14 16.14 -21.82 -5.52
C VAL A 14 16.13 -20.76 -6.61
N VAL A 15 17.24 -20.07 -6.82
CA VAL A 15 17.33 -18.88 -7.71
C VAL A 15 18.18 -19.12 -8.97
N GLY A 16 18.74 -20.31 -9.15
CA GLY A 16 19.62 -20.62 -10.29
C GLY A 16 20.98 -19.91 -10.25
N GLN A 17 21.78 -20.04 -11.31
CA GLN A 17 23.16 -19.54 -11.37
C GLN A 17 23.25 -18.03 -11.64
N ASN A 18 22.18 -17.40 -12.07
CA ASN A 18 22.17 -15.98 -12.41
C ASN A 18 22.10 -15.05 -11.17
N TYR A 19 21.83 -15.59 -9.99
CA TYR A 19 21.67 -14.81 -8.77
C TYR A 19 22.52 -15.38 -7.65
N GLN A 20 23.33 -14.53 -7.06
CA GLN A 20 24.09 -14.84 -5.83
C GLN A 20 23.35 -14.20 -4.65
N LEU A 21 22.78 -15.03 -3.78
CA LEU A 21 22.09 -14.57 -2.57
C LEU A 21 23.09 -14.01 -1.57
N LEU A 22 22.68 -12.98 -0.84
CA LEU A 22 23.44 -12.33 0.22
C LEU A 22 22.72 -12.50 1.56
N ASP A 23 21.96 -11.49 1.99
CA ASP A 23 21.36 -11.41 3.32
C ASP A 23 19.84 -11.44 3.26
N VAL A 24 19.19 -11.97 4.31
CA VAL A 24 17.77 -11.77 4.55
C VAL A 24 17.54 -10.32 4.98
N ILE A 25 16.76 -9.57 4.18
CA ILE A 25 16.47 -8.16 4.42
C ILE A 25 15.05 -7.90 4.90
N GLY A 26 14.14 -8.88 4.73
CA GLY A 26 12.76 -8.78 5.16
C GLY A 26 12.11 -10.14 5.32
N GLU A 27 11.14 -10.21 6.22
CA GLU A 27 10.28 -11.38 6.43
C GLU A 27 8.86 -10.89 6.66
N GLY A 28 7.92 -11.47 5.95
CA GLY A 28 6.50 -11.14 6.02
C GLY A 28 5.64 -12.38 6.22
N ALA A 29 4.34 -12.20 6.36
CA ALA A 29 3.39 -13.29 6.59
C ALA A 29 3.37 -14.35 5.46
N TYR A 30 3.87 -14.02 4.27
CA TYR A 30 3.74 -14.85 3.07
C TYR A 30 5.06 -15.15 2.38
N GLY A 31 6.17 -14.65 2.91
CA GLY A 31 7.44 -14.84 2.24
C GLY A 31 8.62 -14.15 2.90
N ILE A 32 9.76 -14.39 2.34
CA ILE A 32 11.07 -13.90 2.79
C ILE A 32 11.69 -13.10 1.64
N VAL A 33 12.34 -12.00 1.96
CA VAL A 33 13.06 -11.17 1.00
C VAL A 33 14.55 -11.24 1.29
N CYS A 34 15.33 -11.63 0.29
CA CYS A 34 16.79 -11.63 0.35
C CYS A 34 17.36 -10.58 -0.60
N SER A 35 18.44 -9.94 -0.20
CA SER A 35 19.31 -9.22 -1.13
C SER A 35 20.12 -10.20 -1.95
N ALA A 36 20.41 -9.88 -3.19
CA ALA A 36 21.19 -10.70 -4.10
C ALA A 36 21.97 -9.84 -5.09
N VAL A 37 22.94 -10.45 -5.76
CA VAL A 37 23.63 -9.90 -6.93
C VAL A 37 23.16 -10.67 -8.17
N HIS A 38 22.66 -9.96 -9.17
CA HIS A 38 22.45 -10.52 -10.49
C HIS A 38 23.81 -10.65 -11.19
N VAL A 39 24.31 -11.87 -11.27
CA VAL A 39 25.70 -12.19 -11.69
C VAL A 39 26.05 -11.61 -13.05
N PRO A 40 25.21 -11.72 -14.11
CA PRO A 40 25.56 -11.19 -15.43
C PRO A 40 25.76 -9.67 -15.47
N SER A 41 24.92 -8.90 -14.72
CA SER A 41 24.98 -7.43 -14.74
C SER A 41 25.69 -6.82 -13.53
N GLN A 42 26.08 -7.63 -12.53
CA GLN A 42 26.66 -7.18 -11.25
C GLN A 42 25.75 -6.21 -10.48
N ARG A 43 24.45 -6.17 -10.80
CA ARG A 43 23.49 -5.30 -10.16
C ARG A 43 22.94 -5.95 -8.89
N LYS A 44 22.83 -5.17 -7.81
CA LYS A 44 22.16 -5.60 -6.59
C LYS A 44 20.65 -5.57 -6.80
N VAL A 45 19.98 -6.62 -6.32
CA VAL A 45 18.52 -6.82 -6.43
C VAL A 45 17.96 -7.34 -5.12
N ALA A 46 16.66 -7.23 -4.95
CA ALA A 46 15.91 -7.92 -3.90
C ALA A 46 15.14 -9.10 -4.53
N ILE A 47 15.20 -10.27 -3.92
CA ILE A 47 14.45 -11.45 -4.34
C ILE A 47 13.43 -11.78 -3.26
N LYS A 48 12.14 -11.62 -3.59
CA LYS A 48 11.01 -11.97 -2.73
C LYS A 48 10.54 -13.38 -3.07
N ARG A 49 10.73 -14.32 -2.15
CA ARG A 49 10.19 -15.67 -2.21
C ARG A 49 8.84 -15.70 -1.52
N ILE A 50 7.81 -16.17 -2.21
CA ILE A 50 6.44 -16.27 -1.73
C ILE A 50 5.99 -17.72 -1.81
N THR A 51 5.32 -18.23 -0.77
CA THR A 51 4.72 -19.57 -0.70
C THR A 51 3.20 -19.44 -0.62
N PRO A 52 2.49 -19.14 -1.74
CA PRO A 52 1.09 -18.74 -1.68
C PRO A 52 0.11 -19.90 -1.66
N PHE A 53 0.54 -21.15 -2.02
CA PHE A 53 -0.36 -22.24 -2.38
C PHE A 53 -0.96 -22.99 -1.19
N ASP A 54 -0.76 -22.54 0.04
CA ASP A 54 -1.44 -23.11 1.21
C ASP A 54 -2.89 -22.65 1.32
N HIS A 55 -3.17 -21.40 0.93
CA HIS A 55 -4.49 -20.77 1.01
C HIS A 55 -4.83 -19.95 -0.24
N SER A 56 -6.06 -20.08 -0.74
CA SER A 56 -6.56 -19.31 -1.89
C SER A 56 -6.40 -17.80 -1.72
N MET A 57 -6.56 -17.28 -0.51
CA MET A 57 -6.35 -15.86 -0.20
C MET A 57 -4.91 -15.39 -0.47
N PHE A 58 -3.90 -16.23 -0.21
CA PHE A 58 -2.50 -15.90 -0.48
C PHE A 58 -2.19 -15.95 -1.97
N CYS A 59 -2.78 -16.94 -2.68
CA CYS A 59 -2.73 -17.01 -4.13
C CYS A 59 -3.31 -15.74 -4.76
N LEU A 60 -4.48 -15.31 -4.29
CA LEU A 60 -5.18 -14.15 -4.80
C LEU A 60 -4.38 -12.85 -4.60
N ARG A 61 -3.76 -12.68 -3.41
CA ARG A 61 -2.88 -11.55 -3.13
C ARG A 61 -1.64 -11.55 -4.02
N THR A 62 -1.02 -12.72 -4.20
CA THR A 62 0.16 -12.88 -5.05
C THR A 62 -0.16 -12.58 -6.52
N LEU A 63 -1.26 -13.12 -7.04
CA LEU A 63 -1.70 -12.83 -8.41
C LEU A 63 -1.94 -11.34 -8.64
N ARG A 64 -2.61 -10.69 -7.71
CA ARG A 64 -2.89 -9.25 -7.77
C ARG A 64 -1.62 -8.42 -7.76
N GLU A 65 -0.69 -8.72 -6.85
CA GLU A 65 0.61 -8.04 -6.76
C GLU A 65 1.38 -8.18 -8.07
N ILE A 66 1.49 -9.38 -8.62
CA ILE A 66 2.20 -9.62 -9.89
C ILE A 66 1.56 -8.85 -11.04
N LYS A 67 0.24 -8.97 -11.23
CA LYS A 67 -0.48 -8.30 -12.32
C LYS A 67 -0.31 -6.79 -12.27
N LEU A 68 -0.47 -6.19 -11.08
CA LEU A 68 -0.35 -4.75 -10.92
C LEU A 68 1.10 -4.26 -11.13
N LEU A 69 2.09 -4.94 -10.54
CA LEU A 69 3.48 -4.55 -10.70
C LEU A 69 4.02 -4.80 -12.12
N ARG A 70 3.43 -5.71 -12.89
CA ARG A 70 3.73 -5.88 -14.32
C ARG A 70 3.06 -4.82 -15.19
N HIS A 71 1.97 -4.24 -14.70
CA HIS A 71 1.23 -3.19 -15.42
C HIS A 71 1.80 -1.80 -15.17
N PHE A 72 2.11 -1.47 -13.90
CA PHE A 72 2.58 -0.14 -13.54
C PHE A 72 4.09 -0.01 -13.68
N HIS A 73 4.52 1.01 -14.45
CA HIS A 73 5.91 1.43 -14.58
C HIS A 73 5.98 2.89 -14.15
N HIS A 74 6.43 3.13 -12.93
CA HIS A 74 6.45 4.45 -12.32
C HIS A 74 7.63 4.56 -11.35
N GLU A 75 8.29 5.73 -11.32
CA GLU A 75 9.47 5.96 -10.47
C GLU A 75 9.22 5.70 -8.98
N ASN A 76 8.01 6.01 -8.51
CA ASN A 76 7.63 5.82 -7.11
C ASN A 76 6.81 4.55 -6.84
N ILE A 77 6.81 3.59 -7.75
CA ILE A 77 6.26 2.23 -7.56
C ILE A 77 7.39 1.22 -7.76
N ILE A 78 7.47 0.24 -6.85
CA ILE A 78 8.50 -0.80 -6.94
C ILE A 78 8.37 -1.58 -8.24
N SER A 79 9.49 -1.81 -8.94
CA SER A 79 9.49 -2.50 -10.22
C SER A 79 9.84 -3.98 -10.05
N ILE A 80 9.16 -4.85 -10.81
CA ILE A 80 9.60 -6.22 -11.05
C ILE A 80 10.64 -6.18 -12.17
N LEU A 81 11.85 -6.65 -11.88
CA LEU A 81 12.95 -6.76 -12.84
C LEU A 81 12.93 -8.11 -13.55
N ASP A 82 12.53 -9.16 -12.85
CA ASP A 82 12.42 -10.52 -13.35
C ASP A 82 11.47 -11.34 -12.47
N ILE A 83 10.91 -12.41 -13.02
CA ILE A 83 10.16 -13.43 -12.27
C ILE A 83 10.77 -14.78 -12.63
N LEU A 84 11.30 -15.49 -11.63
CA LEU A 84 11.91 -16.79 -11.88
C LEU A 84 10.84 -17.80 -12.27
N GLN A 85 10.97 -18.34 -13.47
CA GLN A 85 9.98 -19.27 -14.02
C GLN A 85 10.19 -20.67 -13.46
N PRO A 86 9.12 -21.37 -13.01
CA PRO A 86 9.19 -22.76 -12.66
C PRO A 86 9.35 -23.64 -13.90
N SER A 87 9.95 -24.81 -13.75
CA SER A 87 10.16 -25.79 -14.84
C SER A 87 8.85 -26.33 -15.39
N SER A 88 7.85 -26.52 -14.53
CA SER A 88 6.51 -26.94 -14.90
C SER A 88 5.49 -26.53 -13.85
N ILE A 89 4.19 -26.61 -14.18
CA ILE A 89 3.11 -26.32 -13.24
C ILE A 89 3.04 -27.34 -12.09
N GLU A 90 3.44 -28.58 -12.33
CA GLU A 90 3.49 -29.65 -11.34
C GLU A 90 4.55 -29.37 -10.26
N GLU A 91 5.68 -28.78 -10.65
CA GLU A 91 6.78 -28.40 -9.75
C GLU A 91 6.61 -27.01 -9.15
N PHE A 92 5.63 -26.25 -9.59
CA PHE A 92 5.38 -24.89 -9.12
C PHE A 92 4.89 -24.87 -7.67
N ARG A 93 5.81 -24.56 -6.73
CA ARG A 93 5.54 -24.51 -5.29
C ARG A 93 5.69 -23.10 -4.70
N GLU A 94 6.51 -22.28 -5.32
CA GLU A 94 6.94 -20.98 -4.83
C GLU A 94 7.02 -19.97 -5.97
N VAL A 95 6.79 -18.72 -5.66
CA VAL A 95 6.95 -17.57 -6.57
C VAL A 95 8.17 -16.79 -6.14
N TYR A 96 9.06 -16.48 -7.09
CA TYR A 96 10.24 -15.64 -6.86
C TYR A 96 10.14 -14.38 -7.70
N LEU A 97 9.94 -13.24 -7.04
CA LEU A 97 9.92 -11.92 -7.68
C LEU A 97 11.28 -11.26 -7.47
N VAL A 98 11.96 -10.93 -8.57
CA VAL A 98 13.18 -10.13 -8.54
C VAL A 98 12.80 -8.67 -8.71
N GLN A 99 13.18 -7.85 -7.75
CA GLN A 99 12.83 -6.44 -7.69
C GLN A 99 14.11 -5.58 -7.51
N GLU A 100 14.00 -4.30 -7.73
CA GLU A 100 15.08 -3.38 -7.35
C GLU A 100 15.32 -3.43 -5.84
N LEU A 101 16.57 -3.33 -5.44
CA LEU A 101 16.94 -3.32 -4.02
C LEU A 101 16.77 -1.91 -3.45
N MET A 102 15.93 -1.81 -2.43
CA MET A 102 15.77 -0.63 -1.59
C MET A 102 16.40 -0.91 -0.23
N GLU A 103 17.17 0.05 0.32
CA GLU A 103 17.97 -0.18 1.52
C GLU A 103 17.15 -0.29 2.80
N THR A 104 15.99 0.40 2.85
CA THR A 104 15.16 0.47 4.05
C THR A 104 13.69 0.76 3.72
N ASP A 105 12.88 0.95 4.74
CA ASP A 105 11.51 1.41 4.65
C ASP A 105 11.27 2.60 5.60
N LEU A 106 10.20 3.36 5.34
CA LEU A 106 9.89 4.56 6.10
C LEU A 106 9.58 4.26 7.58
N HIS A 107 9.04 3.09 7.91
CA HIS A 107 8.80 2.70 9.30
C HIS A 107 10.11 2.61 10.09
N ARG A 108 11.15 1.99 9.52
CA ARG A 108 12.48 1.92 10.15
C ARG A 108 13.10 3.31 10.27
N VAL A 109 12.98 4.13 9.22
CA VAL A 109 13.50 5.50 9.22
C VAL A 109 12.86 6.34 10.33
N ILE A 110 11.53 6.34 10.46
CA ILE A 110 10.80 7.07 11.53
C ILE A 110 11.26 6.63 12.93
N ARG A 111 11.58 5.36 13.12
CA ARG A 111 11.99 4.83 14.43
C ARG A 111 13.43 5.09 14.79
N THR A 112 14.30 5.33 13.82
CA THR A 112 15.75 5.43 14.02
C THR A 112 16.26 6.87 13.97
N GLN A 113 15.49 7.78 13.40
CA GLN A 113 15.91 9.18 13.26
C GLN A 113 14.72 10.15 13.25
N THR A 114 14.99 11.41 13.56
CA THR A 114 14.00 12.49 13.42
C THR A 114 14.05 13.03 12.00
N LEU A 115 12.89 13.07 11.33
CA LEU A 115 12.78 13.63 10.00
C LEU A 115 12.63 15.14 10.05
N SER A 116 13.30 15.85 9.15
CA SER A 116 13.06 17.28 8.92
C SER A 116 11.71 17.47 8.20
N ASP A 117 11.17 18.70 8.25
CA ASP A 117 9.96 19.05 7.50
C ASP A 117 10.13 18.85 6.00
N ASP A 118 11.32 19.15 5.48
CA ASP A 118 11.68 18.93 4.07
C ASP A 118 11.64 17.45 3.67
N HIS A 119 12.17 16.55 4.52
CA HIS A 119 12.01 15.10 4.29
C HIS A 119 10.54 14.67 4.30
N CYS A 120 9.73 15.21 5.22
CA CYS A 120 8.30 14.90 5.28
C CYS A 120 7.58 15.35 4.01
N GLN A 121 7.86 16.57 3.52
CA GLN A 121 7.32 17.07 2.25
C GLN A 121 7.72 16.17 1.08
N TYR A 122 9.00 15.84 0.96
CA TYR A 122 9.52 15.04 -0.16
C TYR A 122 8.95 13.63 -0.19
N PHE A 123 8.85 12.96 0.96
CA PHE A 123 8.28 11.61 1.03
C PHE A 123 6.77 11.61 0.76
N ILE A 124 6.03 12.61 1.25
CA ILE A 124 4.60 12.74 0.94
C ILE A 124 4.40 13.05 -0.53
N TYR A 125 5.19 13.95 -1.12
CA TYR A 125 5.12 14.25 -2.55
C TYR A 125 5.31 13.00 -3.40
N GLN A 126 6.37 12.23 -3.17
CA GLN A 126 6.63 10.98 -3.91
C GLN A 126 5.52 9.94 -3.71
N THR A 127 4.98 9.82 -2.49
CA THR A 127 3.84 8.95 -2.20
C THR A 127 2.61 9.37 -3.02
N LEU A 128 2.33 10.66 -3.11
CA LEU A 128 1.21 11.19 -3.89
C LEU A 128 1.42 11.02 -5.40
N ARG A 129 2.64 11.11 -5.92
CA ARG A 129 2.94 10.78 -7.33
C ARG A 129 2.54 9.33 -7.64
N ALA A 130 2.94 8.38 -6.77
CA ALA A 130 2.53 6.98 -6.92
C ALA A 130 1.00 6.82 -6.86
N LEU A 131 0.34 7.47 -5.89
CA LEU A 131 -1.12 7.42 -5.77
C LEU A 131 -1.84 8.09 -6.94
N LYS A 132 -1.28 9.15 -7.53
CA LYS A 132 -1.85 9.80 -8.74
C LYS A 132 -1.90 8.82 -9.90
N ALA A 133 -0.82 8.06 -10.13
CA ALA A 133 -0.79 7.02 -11.15
C ALA A 133 -1.81 5.91 -10.88
N LEU A 134 -1.91 5.42 -9.64
CA LEU A 134 -2.88 4.38 -9.26
C LEU A 134 -4.32 4.88 -9.38
N HIS A 135 -4.63 6.03 -8.80
CA HIS A 135 -5.98 6.58 -8.76
C HIS A 135 -6.50 6.99 -10.14
N SER A 136 -5.61 7.43 -11.04
CA SER A 136 -5.99 7.72 -12.44
C SER A 136 -6.31 6.44 -13.22
N ALA A 137 -5.70 5.30 -12.86
CA ALA A 137 -6.00 3.99 -13.40
C ALA A 137 -7.20 3.28 -12.72
N ASP A 138 -7.93 3.97 -11.84
CA ASP A 138 -9.00 3.40 -11.02
C ASP A 138 -8.54 2.27 -10.08
N VAL A 139 -7.32 2.38 -9.54
CA VAL A 139 -6.77 1.42 -8.57
C VAL A 139 -6.64 2.08 -7.20
N LEU A 140 -7.08 1.36 -6.17
CA LEU A 140 -6.89 1.69 -4.75
C LEU A 140 -5.76 0.81 -4.19
N HIS A 141 -4.83 1.38 -3.43
CA HIS A 141 -3.78 0.60 -2.77
C HIS A 141 -4.30 -0.14 -1.52
N ARG A 142 -5.06 0.54 -0.66
CA ARG A 142 -5.79 0.02 0.52
C ARG A 142 -4.91 -0.46 1.70
N ASP A 143 -3.60 -0.53 1.55
CA ASP A 143 -2.67 -0.88 2.64
C ASP A 143 -1.47 0.08 2.71
N LEU A 144 -1.72 1.37 2.46
CA LEU A 144 -0.69 2.38 2.60
C LEU A 144 -0.31 2.53 4.08
N LYS A 145 0.98 2.35 4.37
CA LYS A 145 1.58 2.46 5.70
C LYS A 145 3.09 2.65 5.57
N PRO A 146 3.80 3.13 6.60
CA PRO A 146 5.24 3.40 6.51
C PRO A 146 6.09 2.20 6.07
N SER A 147 5.75 0.97 6.45
CA SER A 147 6.50 -0.23 6.04
C SER A 147 6.33 -0.62 4.57
N ASN A 148 5.32 -0.06 3.88
CA ASN A 148 5.09 -0.26 2.44
C ASN A 148 5.65 0.89 1.58
N LEU A 149 6.38 1.83 2.19
CA LEU A 149 7.10 2.92 1.55
C LEU A 149 8.59 2.65 1.68
N LEU A 150 9.17 2.09 0.62
CA LEU A 150 10.58 1.71 0.59
C LEU A 150 11.43 2.92 0.23
N LEU A 151 12.63 3.00 0.79
CA LEU A 151 13.55 4.12 0.64
C LEU A 151 14.95 3.64 0.27
N ASN A 152 15.64 4.42 -0.54
CA ASN A 152 17.06 4.26 -0.80
C ASN A 152 17.89 5.36 -0.12
N ALA A 153 19.21 5.30 -0.24
CA ALA A 153 20.14 6.26 0.36
C ALA A 153 19.98 7.69 -0.19
N ASN A 154 19.39 7.86 -1.36
CA ASN A 154 19.12 9.17 -1.99
C ASN A 154 17.77 9.75 -1.61
N CYS A 155 17.04 9.13 -0.68
CA CYS A 155 15.66 9.46 -0.32
C CYS A 155 14.64 9.27 -1.45
N ASP A 156 14.94 8.45 -2.47
CA ASP A 156 13.94 8.03 -3.43
C ASP A 156 12.98 7.04 -2.75
N LEU A 157 11.68 7.27 -2.96
CA LEU A 157 10.62 6.49 -2.34
C LEU A 157 9.91 5.63 -3.38
N LYS A 158 9.65 4.36 -3.01
CA LYS A 158 8.85 3.44 -3.82
C LYS A 158 7.78 2.76 -2.99
N LEU A 159 6.55 2.87 -3.48
CA LEU A 159 5.38 2.19 -2.94
C LEU A 159 5.42 0.70 -3.33
N CYS A 160 5.20 -0.18 -2.37
CA CYS A 160 5.20 -1.64 -2.57
C CYS A 160 3.98 -2.31 -1.92
N ASP A 161 3.87 -3.63 -2.06
CA ASP A 161 2.81 -4.50 -1.51
C ASP A 161 1.40 -4.18 -2.02
N PHE A 162 1.12 -4.62 -3.23
CA PHE A 162 -0.18 -4.46 -3.90
C PHE A 162 -1.16 -5.60 -3.62
N GLY A 163 -0.85 -6.47 -2.67
CA GLY A 163 -1.67 -7.64 -2.33
C GLY A 163 -3.11 -7.33 -1.92
N LEU A 164 -3.37 -6.13 -1.38
CA LEU A 164 -4.70 -5.66 -0.98
C LEU A 164 -5.34 -4.67 -1.96
N ALA A 165 -4.65 -4.32 -3.04
CA ALA A 165 -5.18 -3.37 -4.02
C ALA A 165 -6.48 -3.86 -4.68
N ARG A 166 -7.34 -2.93 -5.11
CA ARG A 166 -8.64 -3.20 -5.74
C ARG A 166 -8.97 -2.13 -6.78
N SER A 167 -9.94 -2.48 -7.66
CA SER A 167 -10.57 -1.46 -8.50
C SER A 167 -11.33 -0.44 -7.65
N ALA A 168 -11.21 0.84 -8.02
CA ALA A 168 -12.04 1.92 -7.47
C ALA A 168 -13.46 1.93 -8.05
N ARG A 169 -13.70 1.18 -9.15
CA ARG A 169 -15.02 1.05 -9.76
C ARG A 169 -15.79 -0.05 -9.04
N PRO A 170 -17.01 0.24 -8.55
CA PRO A 170 -17.85 -0.82 -7.98
C PRO A 170 -18.17 -1.84 -9.07
N PRO A 171 -18.10 -3.15 -8.77
CA PRO A 171 -18.53 -4.17 -9.71
C PRO A 171 -20.02 -3.99 -10.04
N PRO A 172 -20.44 -4.16 -11.30
CA PRO A 172 -21.84 -4.10 -11.66
C PRO A 172 -22.60 -5.21 -10.94
N ASN A 173 -23.64 -4.87 -10.15
CA ASN A 173 -24.62 -5.76 -9.54
C ASN A 173 -24.15 -6.70 -8.40
N VAL A 174 -23.11 -6.37 -7.65
CA VAL A 174 -22.70 -7.17 -6.49
C VAL A 174 -23.12 -6.48 -5.20
N ASP A 175 -24.07 -7.09 -4.50
CA ASP A 175 -24.35 -6.79 -3.09
C ASP A 175 -23.20 -7.42 -2.27
N ASP A 176 -22.13 -6.66 -2.07
CA ASP A 176 -20.81 -7.14 -1.68
C ASP A 176 -20.76 -7.58 -0.21
N GLY A 177 -21.38 -8.71 0.09
CA GLY A 177 -21.25 -9.38 1.38
C GLY A 177 -20.04 -10.30 1.52
N SER A 178 -19.32 -10.61 0.42
CA SER A 178 -18.39 -11.74 0.39
C SER A 178 -16.90 -11.43 0.58
N ASN A 179 -16.46 -10.19 0.44
CA ASN A 179 -15.03 -9.83 0.45
C ASN A 179 -14.44 -9.44 1.83
N PHE A 180 -15.16 -9.67 2.92
CA PHE A 180 -14.76 -9.21 4.27
C PHE A 180 -13.56 -9.94 4.89
N LEU A 181 -13.26 -11.15 4.47
CA LEU A 181 -12.25 -11.99 5.15
C LEU A 181 -10.80 -11.53 4.94
N THR A 182 -10.51 -10.81 3.85
CA THR A 182 -9.15 -10.33 3.55
C THR A 182 -8.72 -9.13 4.40
N GLU A 183 -9.66 -8.42 5.03
CA GLU A 183 -9.38 -7.19 5.78
C GLU A 183 -8.95 -7.40 7.22
N TYR A 184 -9.19 -8.59 7.75
CA TYR A 184 -8.90 -8.88 9.16
C TYR A 184 -7.40 -8.96 9.49
N VAL A 185 -6.54 -9.11 8.47
CA VAL A 185 -5.12 -9.45 8.66
C VAL A 185 -4.17 -8.24 8.59
N ALA A 186 -4.57 -7.12 7.98
CA ALA A 186 -3.70 -5.95 7.81
C ALA A 186 -3.75 -4.98 9.00
N THR A 187 -2.70 -4.19 9.18
CA THR A 187 -2.60 -3.18 10.24
C THR A 187 -3.72 -2.16 10.12
N ARG A 188 -4.58 -2.07 11.13
CA ARG A 188 -5.77 -1.18 11.12
C ARG A 188 -5.48 0.30 11.44
N TRP A 189 -4.27 0.62 11.88
CA TRP A 189 -3.89 1.97 12.35
C TRP A 189 -4.00 3.06 11.27
N TYR A 190 -3.92 2.65 10.00
CA TYR A 190 -3.95 3.55 8.84
C TYR A 190 -5.28 3.49 8.09
N ARG A 191 -6.29 2.80 8.63
CA ARG A 191 -7.60 2.62 7.99
C ARG A 191 -8.52 3.79 8.27
N ALA A 192 -9.18 4.26 7.21
CA ALA A 192 -10.18 5.32 7.29
C ALA A 192 -11.43 4.89 8.08
N PRO A 193 -12.12 5.83 8.76
CA PRO A 193 -13.29 5.52 9.56
C PRO A 193 -14.44 4.87 8.78
N GLU A 194 -14.65 5.26 7.52
CA GLU A 194 -15.67 4.65 6.65
C GLU A 194 -15.43 3.16 6.42
N VAL A 195 -14.17 2.72 6.32
CA VAL A 195 -13.81 1.30 6.20
C VAL A 195 -14.26 0.50 7.43
N MET A 196 -14.22 1.12 8.61
CA MET A 196 -14.64 0.48 9.85
C MET A 196 -16.16 0.57 10.10
N LEU A 197 -16.82 1.58 9.54
CA LEU A 197 -18.23 1.84 9.79
C LEU A 197 -19.16 1.19 8.76
N THR A 198 -18.79 1.21 7.48
CA THR A 198 -19.68 0.75 6.41
C THR A 198 -19.25 -0.56 5.77
N PHE A 199 -17.97 -0.88 5.83
CA PHE A 199 -17.32 -2.03 5.17
C PHE A 199 -17.56 -2.13 3.64
N LYS A 200 -18.26 -1.17 3.04
CA LYS A 200 -18.76 -1.22 1.66
C LYS A 200 -18.34 -0.04 0.79
N GLU A 201 -17.94 1.09 1.38
CA GLU A 201 -17.60 2.29 0.62
C GLU A 201 -16.08 2.47 0.50
N TYR A 202 -15.49 1.73 -0.43
CA TYR A 202 -14.07 1.90 -0.78
C TYR A 202 -13.95 2.91 -1.90
N THR A 203 -13.46 4.08 -1.58
CA THR A 203 -13.16 5.14 -2.54
C THR A 203 -11.69 5.51 -2.46
N ARG A 204 -11.20 6.28 -3.42
CA ARG A 204 -9.81 6.82 -3.42
C ARG A 204 -9.47 7.58 -2.13
N ALA A 205 -10.47 8.07 -1.43
CA ALA A 205 -10.32 8.79 -0.16
C ALA A 205 -9.71 7.94 0.97
N ILE A 206 -9.82 6.60 0.93
CA ILE A 206 -9.19 5.73 1.94
C ILE A 206 -7.67 5.81 1.92
N ASP A 207 -7.07 5.89 0.72
CA ASP A 207 -5.61 6.03 0.60
C ASP A 207 -5.16 7.42 1.08
N MET A 208 -5.97 8.47 0.84
CA MET A 208 -5.69 9.82 1.33
C MET A 208 -5.74 9.93 2.86
N TRP A 209 -6.63 9.18 3.52
CA TRP A 209 -6.59 9.04 4.98
C TRP A 209 -5.28 8.42 5.44
N SER A 210 -4.84 7.35 4.79
CA SER A 210 -3.58 6.68 5.11
C SER A 210 -2.37 7.61 4.92
N VAL A 211 -2.36 8.45 3.88
CA VAL A 211 -1.34 9.52 3.68
C VAL A 211 -1.29 10.44 4.90
N GLY A 212 -2.44 10.90 5.39
CA GLY A 212 -2.51 11.72 6.60
C GLY A 212 -1.95 11.01 7.83
N CYS A 213 -2.25 9.72 8.01
CA CYS A 213 -1.70 8.91 9.10
C CYS A 213 -0.17 8.77 9.00
N VAL A 214 0.36 8.57 7.80
CA VAL A 214 1.81 8.46 7.55
C VAL A 214 2.50 9.79 7.85
N LEU A 215 1.96 10.93 7.39
CA LEU A 215 2.51 12.24 7.71
C LEU A 215 2.51 12.51 9.22
N ALA A 216 1.40 12.23 9.90
CA ALA A 216 1.31 12.41 11.36
C ALA A 216 2.38 11.59 12.11
N GLU A 217 2.65 10.35 11.64
CA GLU A 217 3.69 9.50 12.21
C GLU A 217 5.09 10.01 11.93
N MET A 218 5.38 10.54 10.74
CA MET A 218 6.66 11.20 10.44
C MET A 218 6.92 12.39 11.33
N LEU A 219 5.90 13.22 11.60
CA LEU A 219 6.02 14.42 12.43
C LEU A 219 6.21 14.13 13.93
N THR A 220 5.74 12.97 14.41
CA THR A 220 5.72 12.65 15.85
C THR A 220 6.60 11.45 16.24
N GLY A 221 7.04 10.65 15.27
CA GLY A 221 7.73 9.38 15.50
C GLY A 221 6.83 8.27 16.04
N LYS A 222 5.50 8.45 16.08
CA LYS A 222 4.54 7.48 16.63
C LYS A 222 3.26 7.44 15.80
N PRO A 223 2.64 6.25 15.65
CA PRO A 223 1.33 6.13 14.99
C PRO A 223 0.28 7.03 15.67
N LEU A 224 -0.52 7.73 14.87
CA LEU A 224 -1.54 8.64 15.40
C LEU A 224 -2.73 7.89 16.00
N PHE A 225 -3.13 6.76 15.41
CA PHE A 225 -4.31 5.99 15.78
C PHE A 225 -3.96 4.50 16.06
N PRO A 226 -3.21 4.17 17.14
CA PRO A 226 -2.76 2.80 17.42
C PRO A 226 -3.82 1.96 18.13
N GLY A 227 -4.96 1.71 17.50
CA GLY A 227 -6.05 0.90 18.05
C GLY A 227 -5.69 -0.59 18.13
N ARG A 228 -6.10 -1.25 19.21
CA ARG A 228 -5.88 -2.68 19.44
C ARG A 228 -6.92 -3.56 18.73
N ASP A 229 -8.11 -3.04 18.59
CA ASP A 229 -9.25 -3.67 17.93
C ASP A 229 -10.09 -2.61 17.19
N TYR A 230 -11.18 -3.00 16.55
CA TYR A 230 -12.07 -2.10 15.80
C TYR A 230 -12.66 -0.99 16.66
N HIS A 231 -13.11 -1.32 17.88
CA HIS A 231 -13.74 -0.37 18.78
C HIS A 231 -12.75 0.65 19.30
N SER A 232 -11.56 0.19 19.74
CA SER A 232 -10.51 1.07 20.21
C SER A 232 -9.97 1.95 19.09
N GLN A 233 -9.85 1.44 17.86
CA GLN A 233 -9.41 2.20 16.70
C GLN A 233 -10.35 3.37 16.41
N LEU A 234 -11.64 3.10 16.28
CA LEU A 234 -12.65 4.14 16.05
C LEU A 234 -12.75 5.10 17.24
N SER A 235 -12.63 4.59 18.47
CA SER A 235 -12.59 5.43 19.67
C SER A 235 -11.45 6.44 19.64
N ILE A 236 -10.23 6.00 19.31
CA ILE A 236 -9.05 6.89 19.23
C ILE A 236 -9.25 7.93 18.12
N ILE A 237 -9.80 7.55 16.97
CA ILE A 237 -10.10 8.49 15.90
C ILE A 237 -11.07 9.57 16.38
N LEU A 238 -12.16 9.20 17.05
CA LEU A 238 -13.15 10.13 17.56
C LEU A 238 -12.61 10.98 18.74
N ASP A 239 -11.65 10.49 19.51
CA ASP A 239 -10.96 11.28 20.56
C ASP A 239 -10.16 12.45 19.97
N ILE A 240 -9.73 12.33 18.73
CA ILE A 240 -8.96 13.36 18.02
C ILE A 240 -9.90 14.22 17.16
N LEU A 241 -10.68 13.62 16.28
CA LEU A 241 -11.53 14.35 15.34
C LEU A 241 -12.82 14.89 15.97
N GLY A 242 -13.22 14.37 17.13
CA GLY A 242 -14.50 14.66 17.73
C GLY A 242 -15.63 13.81 17.16
N THR A 243 -16.81 13.94 17.75
CA THR A 243 -18.04 13.37 17.22
C THR A 243 -18.35 13.96 15.86
N PRO A 244 -18.70 13.15 14.83
CA PRO A 244 -19.03 13.65 13.51
C PRO A 244 -20.17 14.69 13.55
N SER A 245 -20.13 15.64 12.61
CA SER A 245 -21.26 16.58 12.41
C SER A 245 -22.53 15.81 12.05
N LEU A 246 -23.69 16.45 12.20
CA LEU A 246 -24.96 15.83 11.80
C LEU A 246 -24.96 15.43 10.31
N ASP A 247 -24.40 16.26 9.45
CA ASP A 247 -24.31 15.96 8.01
C ASP A 247 -23.44 14.73 7.76
N ASP A 248 -22.27 14.64 8.41
CA ASP A 248 -21.37 13.50 8.26
C ASP A 248 -21.98 12.23 8.88
N PHE A 249 -22.71 12.36 9.98
CA PHE A 249 -23.42 11.25 10.62
C PHE A 249 -24.53 10.69 9.73
N TYR A 250 -25.36 11.56 9.14
CA TYR A 250 -26.45 11.11 8.26
C TYR A 250 -25.95 10.65 6.87
N ALA A 251 -24.75 11.01 6.48
CA ALA A 251 -24.12 10.49 5.27
C ALA A 251 -23.67 9.01 5.39
N ILE A 252 -23.60 8.47 6.62
CA ILE A 252 -23.28 7.05 6.84
C ILE A 252 -24.49 6.21 6.43
N THR A 253 -24.31 5.33 5.44
CA THR A 253 -25.40 4.50 4.89
C THR A 253 -25.85 3.40 5.84
N SER A 254 -24.94 2.81 6.60
CA SER A 254 -25.22 1.73 7.57
C SER A 254 -25.99 2.22 8.79
N GLN A 255 -27.23 1.76 8.94
CA GLN A 255 -28.05 2.04 10.14
C GLN A 255 -27.35 1.55 11.43
N ARG A 256 -26.79 0.33 11.40
CA ARG A 256 -26.08 -0.26 12.54
C ARG A 256 -24.89 0.61 12.98
N SER A 257 -24.16 1.16 12.03
CA SER A 257 -23.02 2.05 12.32
C SER A 257 -23.48 3.38 12.91
N ARG A 258 -24.60 3.94 12.43
CA ARG A 258 -25.19 5.14 13.03
C ARG A 258 -25.68 4.88 14.47
N GLU A 259 -26.33 3.74 14.74
CA GLU A 259 -26.75 3.36 16.08
C GLU A 259 -25.56 3.20 17.03
N TYR A 260 -24.48 2.57 16.55
CA TYR A 260 -23.23 2.46 17.30
C TYR A 260 -22.65 3.84 17.64
N LEU A 261 -22.49 4.72 16.66
CA LEU A 261 -21.97 6.08 16.89
C LEU A 261 -22.84 6.91 17.83
N ARG A 262 -24.19 6.77 17.73
CA ARG A 262 -25.14 7.46 18.61
C ARG A 262 -25.02 7.01 20.08
N ALA A 263 -24.65 5.75 20.31
CA ALA A 263 -24.43 5.21 21.64
C ALA A 263 -23.15 5.70 22.31
N LEU A 264 -22.21 6.26 21.53
CA LEU A 264 -20.93 6.77 22.06
C LEU A 264 -21.14 8.15 22.72
N PRO A 265 -20.38 8.47 23.77
CA PRO A 265 -20.40 9.79 24.36
C PRO A 265 -19.92 10.87 23.38
N PHE A 266 -20.47 12.07 23.50
CA PHE A 266 -20.00 13.21 22.72
C PHE A 266 -18.52 13.51 23.01
N ARG A 267 -17.75 13.78 21.96
CA ARG A 267 -16.32 14.12 22.02
C ARG A 267 -16.07 15.41 21.25
N LYS A 268 -15.30 16.29 21.85
CA LYS A 268 -14.86 17.54 21.21
C LYS A 268 -13.64 17.30 20.34
N LYS A 269 -13.61 17.89 19.12
CA LYS A 269 -12.41 17.86 18.25
C LYS A 269 -11.21 18.47 19.00
N ARG A 270 -10.08 17.81 18.96
CA ARG A 270 -8.80 18.33 19.45
C ARG A 270 -8.13 19.13 18.32
N PRO A 271 -7.69 20.37 18.57
CA PRO A 271 -6.94 21.14 17.56
C PRO A 271 -5.64 20.43 17.18
N PHE A 272 -5.38 20.26 15.89
CA PHE A 272 -4.15 19.62 15.43
C PHE A 272 -2.89 20.42 15.79
N SER A 273 -2.99 21.74 15.92
CA SER A 273 -1.92 22.58 16.45
C SER A 273 -1.48 22.21 17.87
N GLN A 274 -2.36 21.62 18.69
CA GLN A 274 -2.01 21.11 20.02
C GLN A 274 -1.40 19.70 19.96
N LEU A 275 -1.75 18.91 18.96
CA LEU A 275 -1.19 17.58 18.76
C LEU A 275 0.20 17.65 18.10
N PHE A 276 0.42 18.65 17.27
CA PHE A 276 1.66 18.87 16.50
C PHE A 276 2.23 20.29 16.75
N PRO A 277 2.62 20.62 17.99
CA PRO A 277 2.97 22.00 18.37
C PRO A 277 4.21 22.55 17.65
N ASN A 278 5.08 21.66 17.16
CA ASN A 278 6.33 22.03 16.48
C ASN A 278 6.25 21.82 14.95
N ALA A 279 5.11 21.42 14.42
CA ALA A 279 4.96 21.18 13.00
C ALA A 279 4.75 22.47 12.21
N ASN A 280 5.16 22.45 10.96
CA ASN A 280 4.86 23.49 9.98
C ASN A 280 3.33 23.71 9.93
N PRO A 281 2.83 24.96 10.02
CA PRO A 281 1.39 25.24 9.90
C PRO A 281 0.75 24.70 8.62
N LEU A 282 1.48 24.68 7.50
CA LEU A 282 1.02 24.08 6.24
C LEU A 282 0.91 22.55 6.33
N ALA A 283 1.78 21.88 7.10
CA ALA A 283 1.64 20.46 7.38
C ALA A 283 0.38 20.15 8.20
N ILE A 284 0.05 21.04 9.17
CA ILE A 284 -1.16 20.91 9.98
C ILE A 284 -2.42 21.07 9.10
N ASP A 285 -2.46 22.05 8.21
CA ASP A 285 -3.56 22.27 7.27
C ASP A 285 -3.72 21.06 6.32
N PHE A 286 -2.61 20.54 5.80
CA PHE A 286 -2.59 19.33 4.99
C PHE A 286 -3.15 18.12 5.73
N LEU A 287 -2.72 17.89 6.98
CA LEU A 287 -3.23 16.83 7.85
C LEU A 287 -4.75 16.94 8.08
N GLU A 288 -5.26 18.14 8.36
CA GLU A 288 -6.69 18.36 8.59
C GLU A 288 -7.53 18.02 7.35
N LYS A 289 -7.01 18.28 6.17
CA LYS A 289 -7.67 17.93 4.89
C LYS A 289 -7.62 16.43 4.59
N CYS A 290 -6.52 15.75 4.91
CA CYS A 290 -6.40 14.28 4.77
C CYS A 290 -7.23 13.54 5.83
N LEU A 291 -7.20 13.99 7.09
CA LEU A 291 -7.84 13.34 8.22
C LEU A 291 -9.24 13.91 8.51
N THR A 292 -9.99 14.17 7.45
CA THR A 292 -11.40 14.56 7.52
C THR A 292 -12.27 13.32 7.62
N PHE A 293 -13.24 13.30 8.55
CA PHE A 293 -14.09 12.13 8.82
C PHE A 293 -14.88 11.69 7.58
N SER A 294 -15.54 12.64 6.90
CA SER A 294 -16.30 12.36 5.68
C SER A 294 -15.36 12.12 4.48
N PRO A 295 -15.43 10.97 3.81
CA PRO A 295 -14.62 10.71 2.61
C PRO A 295 -14.91 11.70 1.46
N LYS A 296 -16.14 12.23 1.39
CA LYS A 296 -16.54 13.21 0.36
C LYS A 296 -15.94 14.60 0.55
N LYS A 297 -15.52 14.93 1.79
CA LYS A 297 -14.90 16.22 2.15
C LYS A 297 -13.37 16.10 2.24
N ARG A 298 -12.85 14.88 2.15
CA ARG A 298 -11.42 14.63 2.25
C ARG A 298 -10.73 15.05 0.95
N ILE A 299 -9.56 15.65 1.06
CA ILE A 299 -8.75 16.07 -0.07
C ILE A 299 -8.44 14.90 -1.01
N ASP A 300 -8.52 15.10 -2.32
CA ASP A 300 -8.09 14.12 -3.31
C ASP A 300 -6.59 14.26 -3.63
N VAL A 301 -6.04 13.30 -4.40
CA VAL A 301 -4.61 13.27 -4.70
C VAL A 301 -4.16 14.47 -5.53
N SER A 302 -4.99 14.95 -6.46
CA SER A 302 -4.64 16.09 -7.33
C SER A 302 -4.68 17.42 -6.59
N GLU A 303 -5.63 17.57 -5.67
CA GLU A 303 -5.70 18.72 -4.77
C GLU A 303 -4.54 18.69 -3.76
N ALA A 304 -4.18 17.50 -3.25
CA ALA A 304 -3.09 17.32 -2.31
C ALA A 304 -1.73 17.68 -2.91
N LEU A 305 -1.47 17.30 -4.16
CA LEU A 305 -0.24 17.67 -4.87
C LEU A 305 -0.10 19.20 -5.04
N ARG A 306 -1.22 19.90 -5.26
CA ARG A 306 -1.24 21.39 -5.38
C ARG A 306 -1.28 22.12 -4.04
N HIS A 307 -1.28 21.39 -2.92
CA HIS A 307 -1.34 22.01 -1.60
C HIS A 307 -0.06 22.82 -1.30
N PRO A 308 -0.16 24.01 -0.70
CA PRO A 308 1.02 24.85 -0.39
C PRO A 308 2.12 24.16 0.42
N TYR A 309 1.79 23.12 1.18
CA TYR A 309 2.77 22.31 1.90
C TYR A 309 3.77 21.62 0.97
N LEU A 310 3.38 21.34 -0.28
CA LEU A 310 4.19 20.63 -1.27
C LEU A 310 4.69 21.54 -2.40
N GLU A 311 4.51 22.87 -2.29
CA GLU A 311 4.83 23.83 -3.34
C GLU A 311 6.27 23.71 -3.85
N SER A 312 7.22 23.36 -2.97
CA SER A 312 8.65 23.20 -3.32
C SER A 312 8.94 22.02 -4.25
N TYR A 313 8.02 21.05 -4.33
CA TYR A 313 8.19 19.79 -5.10
C TYR A 313 7.18 19.64 -6.21
N HIS A 314 6.00 20.31 -6.12
CA HIS A 314 4.92 20.14 -7.08
C HIS A 314 5.32 20.57 -8.48
N ASP A 315 5.36 19.61 -9.40
CA ASP A 315 5.59 19.82 -10.83
C ASP A 315 4.56 18.99 -11.63
N PRO A 316 3.54 19.62 -12.20
CA PRO A 316 2.50 18.93 -12.99
C PRO A 316 3.05 18.13 -14.17
N GLU A 317 4.18 18.54 -14.76
CA GLU A 317 4.83 17.86 -15.90
C GLU A 317 5.55 16.57 -15.46
N ASP A 318 5.94 16.49 -14.17
CA ASP A 318 6.61 15.34 -13.56
C ASP A 318 5.68 14.48 -12.67
N GLU A 319 4.38 14.56 -12.88
CA GLU A 319 3.36 13.83 -12.13
C GLU A 319 2.50 12.97 -13.08
N PRO A 320 3.05 11.87 -13.62
CA PRO A 320 2.39 11.08 -14.64
C PRO A 320 1.10 10.42 -14.13
N THR A 321 0.14 10.28 -15.04
CA THR A 321 -1.08 9.50 -14.87
C THR A 321 -1.02 8.22 -15.68
N ALA A 322 -1.78 7.21 -15.28
CA ALA A 322 -1.97 6.00 -16.04
C ALA A 322 -3.41 5.91 -16.58
N PRO A 323 -3.63 5.32 -17.76
CA PRO A 323 -4.97 5.11 -18.27
C PRO A 323 -5.75 4.16 -17.35
N PRO A 324 -7.09 4.30 -17.25
CA PRO A 324 -7.92 3.38 -16.49
C PRO A 324 -7.70 1.93 -16.93
N LEU A 325 -7.58 1.02 -15.95
CA LEU A 325 -7.47 -0.40 -16.23
C LEU A 325 -8.72 -0.92 -16.94
N ASP A 326 -8.52 -1.95 -17.79
CA ASP A 326 -9.64 -2.68 -18.37
C ASP A 326 -10.52 -3.26 -17.25
N PRO A 327 -11.85 -3.19 -17.36
CA PRO A 327 -12.76 -3.75 -16.36
C PRO A 327 -12.49 -5.21 -16.01
N SER A 328 -12.03 -6.01 -16.98
CA SER A 328 -11.69 -7.44 -16.80
C SER A 328 -10.37 -7.69 -16.06
N PHE A 329 -9.58 -6.64 -15.81
CA PHE A 329 -8.27 -6.80 -15.15
C PHE A 329 -8.36 -7.50 -13.79
N PHE A 330 -9.45 -7.29 -13.06
CA PHE A 330 -9.73 -7.87 -11.75
C PHE A 330 -10.77 -9.00 -11.77
N ASP A 331 -11.06 -9.63 -12.93
CA ASP A 331 -12.06 -10.71 -13.03
C ASP A 331 -11.74 -11.90 -12.13
N PHE A 332 -10.46 -12.13 -11.84
CA PHE A 332 -10.01 -13.16 -10.89
C PHE A 332 -10.42 -12.86 -9.43
N ASP A 333 -10.90 -11.67 -9.14
CA ASP A 333 -11.31 -11.17 -7.83
C ASP A 333 -12.85 -10.97 -7.75
N GLY A 334 -13.57 -11.70 -8.58
CA GLY A 334 -15.02 -11.65 -8.70
C GLY A 334 -15.77 -12.21 -7.47
N PRO A 335 -17.12 -12.14 -7.49
CA PRO A 335 -17.96 -12.57 -6.37
C PRO A 335 -17.91 -14.08 -6.10
N GLU A 336 -17.62 -14.88 -7.12
CA GLU A 336 -17.39 -16.31 -6.97
C GLU A 336 -15.90 -16.56 -6.68
N PRO A 337 -15.55 -17.00 -5.45
CA PRO A 337 -14.14 -17.18 -5.10
C PRO A 337 -13.54 -18.33 -5.88
N LEU A 338 -12.46 -18.06 -6.60
CA LEU A 338 -11.67 -19.09 -7.30
C LEU A 338 -10.99 -20.02 -6.31
N GLY A 339 -10.94 -21.31 -6.67
CA GLY A 339 -10.22 -22.33 -5.93
C GLY A 339 -8.69 -22.13 -5.99
N LYS A 340 -7.99 -22.75 -5.06
CA LYS A 340 -6.53 -22.68 -4.97
C LYS A 340 -5.83 -23.14 -6.25
N GLU A 341 -6.30 -24.24 -6.85
CA GLU A 341 -5.71 -24.79 -8.08
C GLU A 341 -5.95 -23.88 -9.30
N GLU A 342 -7.14 -23.26 -9.39
CA GLU A 342 -7.44 -22.30 -10.45
C GLU A 342 -6.54 -21.07 -10.35
N LEU A 343 -6.38 -20.53 -9.13
CA LEU A 343 -5.48 -19.41 -8.87
C LEU A 343 -4.01 -19.76 -9.15
N LYS A 344 -3.58 -21.00 -8.85
CA LYS A 344 -2.24 -21.48 -9.20
C LYS A 344 -2.02 -21.48 -10.71
N VAL A 345 -3.00 -21.92 -11.49
CA VAL A 345 -2.94 -21.87 -12.96
C VAL A 345 -2.85 -20.44 -13.45
N LEU A 346 -3.66 -19.53 -12.92
CA LEU A 346 -3.62 -18.11 -13.29
C LEU A 346 -2.27 -17.45 -12.96
N ILE A 347 -1.69 -17.74 -11.78
CA ILE A 347 -0.36 -17.25 -11.42
C ILE A 347 0.69 -17.81 -12.38
N TYR A 348 0.63 -19.11 -12.68
CA TYR A 348 1.55 -19.75 -13.62
C TYR A 348 1.48 -19.10 -15.01
N GLN A 349 0.28 -18.90 -15.53
CA GLN A 349 0.05 -18.23 -16.81
C GLN A 349 0.60 -16.79 -16.78
N GLU A 350 0.33 -16.04 -15.71
CA GLU A 350 0.79 -14.66 -15.58
C GLU A 350 2.32 -14.55 -15.60
N ILE A 351 3.04 -15.45 -14.93
CA ILE A 351 4.52 -15.41 -14.87
C ILE A 351 5.20 -15.98 -16.10
N THR A 352 4.56 -16.90 -16.83
CA THR A 352 5.13 -17.50 -18.06
C THR A 352 4.79 -16.74 -19.33
N THR A 353 3.77 -15.87 -19.29
CA THR A 353 3.43 -14.99 -20.41
C THR A 353 4.43 -13.83 -20.46
N PRO A 354 5.04 -13.54 -21.62
CA PRO A 354 5.89 -12.36 -21.76
C PRO A 354 5.16 -11.08 -21.34
N ALA A 355 5.85 -10.17 -20.66
CA ALA A 355 5.28 -8.87 -20.35
C ALA A 355 4.83 -8.18 -21.66
N PRO A 356 3.68 -7.54 -21.72
CA PRO A 356 3.29 -6.77 -22.88
C PRO A 356 4.39 -5.73 -23.17
N ASN A 357 4.88 -5.70 -24.42
CA ASN A 357 5.82 -4.69 -24.87
C ASN A 357 5.13 -3.32 -24.84
N HIS A 358 5.21 -2.61 -23.73
CA HIS A 358 4.82 -1.22 -23.68
C HIS A 358 5.95 -0.40 -24.31
N THR A 359 5.88 -0.18 -25.63
CA THR A 359 6.62 0.88 -26.27
C THR A 359 6.06 2.21 -25.78
N TYR A 360 6.61 2.74 -24.70
CA TYR A 360 6.44 4.15 -24.41
C TYR A 360 7.24 4.91 -25.47
N SER A 361 6.55 5.55 -26.39
CA SER A 361 7.14 6.57 -27.23
C SER A 361 7.62 7.70 -26.31
N SER A 362 8.94 7.81 -26.19
CA SER A 362 9.57 9.03 -25.71
C SER A 362 9.19 10.16 -26.67
N SER A 363 8.30 11.02 -26.24
CA SER A 363 8.04 12.33 -26.86
C SER A 363 8.38 13.42 -25.86
#